data_8918fcff257cd009007e5ea3e6ca8ec4
#
_entry.id   8918fcff257cd009007e5ea3e6ca8ec4
#
_cell.length_a   1.000
_cell.length_b   1.000
_cell.length_c   1.000
_cell.angle_alpha   90.00
_cell.angle_beta   90.00
_cell.angle_gamma   90.00
#
_symmetry.space_group_name_H-M   'P 1'
#
loop_
_entity.id
_entity.type
_entity.pdbx_description
1 polymer ?
#
loop_
_entity_poly.entity_id
_entity_poly.type
_entity_poly.pdbx_seq_one_letter_code
_entity_poly.pdbx_strand_id
1 'polypeptide(L)'
;MKSQNNKINLVKVGGSLLGREGLAAKLANYLDNLNSPLTILICGGGSQVERLRQQQLQFNLSANECHTNSILVMDRNTRHVCDQLQATVLNDWNALRQNVTDSSTQEQTNTVIGFEVSNFMTLHEPQLPPPLLPSSWETTSDSIAARIASVLDADLHLLKSATPPVQQHKLLARRGYVDGQFPATAANISSVRLVDLFH
;
A
#
# COMPACT_ATOMS: atom_id res chain seq x y z
N MET A 1 7.65 18.54 26.68
CA MET A 1 6.50 17.86 26.06
C MET A 1 6.89 17.54 24.63
N LYS A 2 7.08 16.27 24.25
CA LYS A 2 7.30 15.87 22.85
C LYS A 2 5.99 16.15 22.12
N SER A 3 6.02 16.98 21.09
CA SER A 3 4.93 17.11 20.12
C SER A 3 4.57 15.70 19.65
N GLN A 4 3.39 15.19 20.02
CA GLN A 4 2.86 13.97 19.46
C GLN A 4 2.66 14.27 17.96
N ASN A 5 3.43 13.57 17.15
CA ASN A 5 3.35 13.67 15.70
C ASN A 5 2.02 13.04 15.30
N ASN A 6 1.02 13.87 15.03
CA ASN A 6 -0.35 13.47 14.62
C ASN A 6 -0.36 12.97 13.17
N LYS A 7 0.70 12.24 12.77
CA LYS A 7 0.93 11.83 11.41
C LYS A 7 0.12 10.58 11.09
N ILE A 8 -0.52 10.59 9.93
CA ILE A 8 -1.27 9.41 9.44
C ILE A 8 -0.29 8.32 8.98
N ASN A 9 -0.74 7.07 9.05
CA ASN A 9 0.00 5.94 8.54
C ASN A 9 -0.64 5.40 7.25
N LEU A 10 0.18 4.98 6.31
CA LEU A 10 -0.23 4.11 5.21
C LEU A 10 0.42 2.75 5.41
N VAL A 11 -0.39 1.73 5.60
CA VAL A 11 0.03 0.34 5.78
C VAL A 11 -0.25 -0.45 4.52
N LYS A 12 0.80 -0.99 3.91
CA LYS A 12 0.67 -1.90 2.78
C LYS A 12 0.89 -3.35 3.21
N VAL A 13 -0.12 -4.17 3.04
CA VAL A 13 -0.06 -5.61 3.27
C VAL A 13 0.50 -6.32 2.05
N GLY A 14 1.63 -6.98 2.18
CA GLY A 14 2.29 -7.72 1.11
C GLY A 14 1.41 -8.85 0.56
N GLY A 15 1.39 -9.01 -0.77
CA GLY A 15 0.59 -10.06 -1.42
C GLY A 15 0.92 -11.47 -0.95
N SER A 16 2.16 -11.74 -0.55
CA SER A 16 2.59 -13.03 0.00
C SER A 16 2.05 -13.32 1.41
N LEU A 17 1.49 -12.32 2.09
CA LEU A 17 0.85 -12.48 3.40
C LEU A 17 -0.61 -12.95 3.28
N LEU A 18 -1.30 -12.63 2.17
CA LEU A 18 -2.75 -12.77 2.03
C LEU A 18 -3.29 -14.20 2.18
N GLY A 19 -2.45 -15.21 1.94
CA GLY A 19 -2.81 -16.61 2.15
C GLY A 19 -2.34 -17.21 3.47
N ARG A 20 -1.75 -16.40 4.36
CA ARG A 20 -1.23 -16.93 5.63
C ARG A 20 -2.31 -17.03 6.69
N GLU A 21 -2.36 -18.18 7.36
CA GLU A 21 -3.21 -18.37 8.52
C GLU A 21 -2.86 -17.38 9.64
N GLY A 22 -3.88 -16.84 10.29
CA GLY A 22 -3.70 -15.87 11.38
C GLY A 22 -3.35 -14.44 10.90
N LEU A 23 -3.38 -14.15 9.58
CA LEU A 23 -3.07 -12.81 9.09
C LEU A 23 -3.95 -11.74 9.73
N ALA A 24 -5.27 -11.94 9.78
CA ALA A 24 -6.19 -10.93 10.32
C ALA A 24 -5.86 -10.58 11.78
N ALA A 25 -5.59 -11.58 12.62
CA ALA A 25 -5.26 -11.37 14.03
C ALA A 25 -3.90 -10.66 14.20
N LYS A 26 -2.87 -11.05 13.44
CA LYS A 26 -1.57 -10.38 13.48
C LYS A 26 -1.63 -8.95 12.96
N LEU A 27 -2.42 -8.73 11.91
CA LEU A 27 -2.62 -7.40 11.32
C LEU A 27 -3.39 -6.50 12.28
N ALA A 28 -4.49 -6.97 12.90
CA ALA A 28 -5.23 -6.22 13.92
C ALA A 28 -4.31 -5.80 15.07
N ASN A 29 -3.56 -6.75 15.63
CA ASN A 29 -2.59 -6.45 16.70
C ASN A 29 -1.50 -5.44 16.24
N TYR A 30 -1.04 -5.51 15.00
CA TYR A 30 -0.08 -4.54 14.46
C TYR A 30 -0.71 -3.14 14.37
N LEU A 31 -1.93 -3.04 13.83
CA LEU A 31 -2.65 -1.79 13.64
C LEU A 31 -3.01 -1.13 14.99
N ASP A 32 -3.42 -1.91 15.97
CA ASP A 32 -3.75 -1.43 17.33
C ASP A 32 -2.53 -0.80 18.04
N ASN A 33 -1.32 -1.26 17.71
CA ASN A 33 -0.07 -0.71 18.23
C ASN A 33 0.45 0.51 17.45
N LEU A 34 -0.23 0.90 16.36
CA LEU A 34 0.09 2.14 15.65
C LEU A 34 -0.56 3.33 16.35
N ASN A 35 0.27 4.24 16.81
CA ASN A 35 -0.18 5.45 17.49
C ASN A 35 -0.46 6.53 16.46
N SER A 36 -1.61 6.45 15.76
CA SER A 36 -1.98 7.32 14.64
C SER A 36 -3.48 7.63 14.66
N PRO A 37 -3.90 8.86 14.35
CA PRO A 37 -5.33 9.19 14.25
C PRO A 37 -6.01 8.45 13.11
N LEU A 38 -5.28 8.18 12.03
CA LEU A 38 -5.79 7.48 10.84
C LEU A 38 -4.71 6.55 10.26
N THR A 39 -5.10 5.31 9.98
CA THR A 39 -4.31 4.35 9.23
C THR A 39 -5.05 3.97 7.94
N ILE A 40 -4.40 4.21 6.80
CA ILE A 40 -4.87 3.81 5.48
C ILE A 40 -4.29 2.44 5.17
N LEU A 41 -5.14 1.46 4.83
CA LEU A 41 -4.75 0.10 4.52
C LEU A 41 -4.90 -0.19 3.03
N ILE A 42 -3.86 -0.72 2.39
CA ILE A 42 -3.91 -1.26 1.03
C ILE A 42 -3.24 -2.62 0.97
N CYS A 43 -3.70 -3.49 0.07
CA CYS A 43 -3.18 -4.84 -0.10
C CYS A 43 -2.48 -5.02 -1.45
N GLY A 44 -1.47 -5.86 -1.48
CA GLY A 44 -0.84 -6.29 -2.73
C GLY A 44 -1.68 -7.33 -3.49
N GLY A 45 -1.24 -7.69 -4.69
CA GLY A 45 -1.97 -8.61 -5.58
C GLY A 45 -1.86 -10.09 -5.22
N GLY A 46 -0.77 -10.51 -4.59
CA GLY A 46 -0.55 -11.90 -4.17
C GLY A 46 -0.53 -12.89 -5.35
N SER A 47 -0.93 -14.13 -5.07
CA SER A 47 -0.92 -15.22 -6.06
C SER A 47 -1.83 -14.98 -7.27
N GLN A 48 -2.84 -14.12 -7.14
CA GLN A 48 -3.72 -13.79 -8.27
C GLN A 48 -3.00 -12.96 -9.32
N VAL A 49 -2.15 -12.00 -8.92
CA VAL A 49 -1.33 -11.23 -9.86
C VAL A 49 -0.27 -12.12 -10.51
N GLU A 50 0.28 -13.10 -9.80
CA GLU A 50 1.21 -14.07 -10.40
C GLU A 50 0.53 -14.92 -11.49
N ARG A 51 -0.73 -15.30 -11.30
CA ARG A 51 -1.54 -15.96 -12.35
C ARG A 51 -1.76 -15.05 -13.56
N LEU A 52 -2.00 -13.75 -13.36
CA LEU A 52 -2.12 -12.78 -14.46
C LEU A 52 -0.83 -12.68 -15.29
N ARG A 53 0.35 -12.76 -14.66
CA ARG A 53 1.65 -12.80 -15.36
C ARG A 53 1.75 -14.05 -16.25
N GLN A 54 1.34 -15.21 -15.75
CA GLN A 54 1.32 -16.45 -16.53
C GLN A 54 0.33 -16.36 -17.69
N GLN A 55 -0.87 -15.82 -17.46
CA GLN A 55 -1.88 -15.59 -18.49
C GLN A 55 -1.44 -14.60 -19.57
N GLN A 56 -0.69 -13.57 -19.22
CA GLN A 56 -0.11 -12.66 -20.20
C GLN A 56 0.71 -13.38 -21.25
N LEU A 57 1.59 -14.27 -20.82
CA LEU A 57 2.42 -15.07 -21.73
C LEU A 57 1.60 -16.04 -22.58
N GLN A 58 0.57 -16.65 -21.98
CA GLN A 58 -0.28 -17.64 -22.65
C GLN A 58 -1.24 -17.01 -23.66
N PHE A 59 -1.82 -15.85 -23.36
CA PHE A 59 -2.87 -15.21 -24.16
C PHE A 59 -2.43 -13.93 -24.85
N ASN A 60 -1.12 -13.60 -24.77
CA ASN A 60 -0.53 -12.40 -25.36
C ASN A 60 -1.26 -11.10 -25.00
N LEU A 61 -1.65 -10.98 -23.72
CA LEU A 61 -2.31 -9.78 -23.20
C LEU A 61 -1.31 -8.60 -23.18
N SER A 62 -1.80 -7.37 -23.36
CA SER A 62 -0.95 -6.19 -23.25
C SER A 62 -0.49 -5.97 -21.80
N ALA A 63 0.69 -5.36 -21.62
CA ALA A 63 1.21 -5.01 -20.30
C ALA A 63 0.26 -4.07 -19.54
N ASN A 64 -0.40 -3.15 -20.25
CA ASN A 64 -1.37 -2.22 -19.67
C ASN A 64 -2.63 -2.93 -19.16
N GLU A 65 -3.20 -3.90 -19.91
CA GLU A 65 -4.33 -4.69 -19.44
C GLU A 65 -3.97 -5.50 -18.20
N CYS A 66 -2.79 -6.12 -18.19
CA CYS A 66 -2.31 -6.87 -17.04
C CYS A 66 -2.08 -5.98 -15.83
N HIS A 67 -1.53 -4.77 -16.03
CA HIS A 67 -1.34 -3.79 -14.96
C HIS A 67 -2.69 -3.35 -14.37
N THR A 68 -3.65 -2.97 -15.23
CA THR A 68 -5.01 -2.59 -14.81
C THR A 68 -5.70 -3.72 -14.02
N ASN A 69 -5.64 -4.94 -14.53
CA ASN A 69 -6.21 -6.10 -13.84
C ASN A 69 -5.52 -6.37 -12.50
N SER A 70 -4.20 -6.15 -12.41
CA SER A 70 -3.45 -6.29 -11.15
C SER A 70 -3.90 -5.29 -10.09
N ILE A 71 -4.22 -4.06 -10.50
CA ILE A 71 -4.78 -3.02 -9.62
C ILE A 71 -6.16 -3.44 -9.10
N LEU A 72 -7.04 -3.96 -9.96
CA LEU A 72 -8.36 -4.47 -9.54
C LEU A 72 -8.26 -5.67 -8.58
N VAL A 73 -7.22 -6.51 -8.73
CA VAL A 73 -6.92 -7.57 -7.76
C VAL A 73 -6.50 -6.98 -6.42
N MET A 74 -5.70 -5.92 -6.40
CA MET A 74 -5.32 -5.23 -5.16
C MET A 74 -6.55 -4.69 -4.43
N ASP A 75 -7.48 -4.04 -5.14
CA ASP A 75 -8.71 -3.51 -4.57
C ASP A 75 -9.56 -4.61 -3.92
N ARG A 76 -9.73 -5.73 -4.64
CA ARG A 76 -10.45 -6.90 -4.10
C ARG A 76 -9.79 -7.46 -2.84
N ASN A 77 -8.46 -7.55 -2.83
CA ASN A 77 -7.73 -8.03 -1.67
C ASN A 77 -7.83 -7.06 -0.49
N THR A 78 -7.79 -5.74 -0.76
CA THR A 78 -7.99 -4.70 0.26
C THR A 78 -9.36 -4.83 0.90
N ARG A 79 -10.42 -4.97 0.08
CA ARG A 79 -11.78 -5.18 0.54
C ARG A 79 -11.90 -6.43 1.41
N HIS A 80 -11.36 -7.56 0.93
CA HIS A 80 -11.40 -8.83 1.68
C HIS A 80 -10.69 -8.75 3.04
N VAL A 81 -9.54 -8.10 3.13
CA VAL A 81 -8.81 -7.93 4.41
C VAL A 81 -9.57 -6.96 5.33
N CYS A 82 -10.12 -5.88 4.80
CA CYS A 82 -10.92 -4.94 5.57
C CYS A 82 -12.20 -5.56 6.11
N ASP A 83 -12.87 -6.43 5.36
CA ASP A 83 -14.04 -7.19 5.84
C ASP A 83 -13.68 -8.02 7.09
N GLN A 84 -12.51 -8.67 7.09
CA GLN A 84 -12.02 -9.45 8.25
C GLN A 84 -11.68 -8.56 9.46
N LEU A 85 -11.27 -7.32 9.22
CA LEU A 85 -10.95 -6.33 10.26
C LEU A 85 -12.16 -5.48 10.66
N GLN A 86 -13.32 -5.65 10.01
CA GLN A 86 -14.50 -4.79 10.16
C GLN A 86 -14.21 -3.31 9.88
N ALA A 87 -13.25 -3.03 8.99
CA ALA A 87 -12.85 -1.69 8.60
C ALA A 87 -13.61 -1.20 7.37
N THR A 88 -13.93 0.10 7.35
CA THR A 88 -14.55 0.75 6.18
C THR A 88 -13.59 0.79 5.00
N VAL A 89 -14.12 0.67 3.77
CA VAL A 89 -13.34 0.80 2.54
C VAL A 89 -13.80 1.99 1.73
N LEU A 90 -12.87 2.81 1.28
CA LEU A 90 -13.08 3.92 0.36
C LEU A 90 -12.47 3.59 -1.01
N ASN A 91 -13.14 4.07 -2.08
CA ASN A 91 -12.68 3.99 -3.46
C ASN A 91 -12.54 5.37 -4.13
N ASP A 92 -12.95 6.43 -3.44
CA ASP A 92 -12.85 7.80 -3.92
C ASP A 92 -11.66 8.53 -3.27
N TRP A 93 -10.79 9.07 -4.12
CA TRP A 93 -9.59 9.77 -3.68
C TRP A 93 -9.89 11.06 -2.90
N ASN A 94 -10.93 11.81 -3.30
CA ASN A 94 -11.27 13.05 -2.61
C ASN A 94 -11.87 12.76 -1.23
N ALA A 95 -12.69 11.71 -1.12
CA ALA A 95 -13.19 11.24 0.16
C ALA A 95 -12.05 10.80 1.09
N LEU A 96 -11.03 10.09 0.58
CA LEU A 96 -9.86 9.74 1.37
C LEU A 96 -9.12 10.99 1.86
N ARG A 97 -8.86 11.96 0.99
CA ARG A 97 -8.19 13.22 1.36
C ARG A 97 -8.97 14.01 2.41
N GLN A 98 -10.30 14.01 2.33
CA GLN A 98 -11.14 14.63 3.36
C GLN A 98 -10.96 13.94 4.71
N ASN A 99 -11.00 12.62 4.76
CA ASN A 99 -10.73 11.85 6.00
C ASN A 99 -9.34 12.15 6.58
N VAL A 100 -8.31 12.29 5.74
CA VAL A 100 -6.96 12.69 6.15
C VAL A 100 -6.98 14.08 6.78
N THR A 101 -7.66 15.05 6.18
CA THR A 101 -7.77 16.41 6.70
C THR A 101 -8.51 16.42 8.04
N ASP A 102 -9.64 15.72 8.13
CA ASP A 102 -10.48 15.67 9.33
C ASP A 102 -9.75 14.99 10.50
N SER A 103 -8.98 13.93 10.22
CA SER A 103 -8.21 13.21 11.24
C SER A 103 -7.09 14.05 11.87
N SER A 104 -6.60 15.07 11.16
CA SER A 104 -5.57 15.97 11.69
C SER A 104 -6.09 16.91 12.78
N THR A 105 -7.40 17.09 12.89
CA THR A 105 -8.07 18.00 13.82
C THR A 105 -8.76 17.29 14.99
N GLN A 106 -8.88 15.95 14.94
CA GLN A 106 -9.55 15.14 15.96
C GLN A 106 -8.55 14.56 16.98
N GLU A 107 -9.00 14.40 18.22
CA GLU A 107 -8.29 13.57 19.19
C GLU A 107 -8.20 12.12 18.69
N GLN A 108 -7.07 11.46 18.96
CA GLN A 108 -6.71 10.13 18.45
C GLN A 108 -7.87 9.13 18.49
N THR A 109 -8.39 8.75 17.33
CA THR A 109 -9.47 7.75 17.20
C THR A 109 -8.96 6.38 16.73
N ASN A 110 -7.68 6.26 16.33
CA ASN A 110 -7.06 5.04 15.81
C ASN A 110 -7.89 4.37 14.68
N THR A 111 -8.45 5.20 13.79
CA THR A 111 -9.34 4.75 12.72
C THR A 111 -8.55 4.03 11.63
N VAL A 112 -9.05 2.87 11.19
CA VAL A 112 -8.50 2.12 10.05
C VAL A 112 -9.46 2.23 8.87
N ILE A 113 -8.94 2.66 7.70
CA ILE A 113 -9.70 2.77 6.45
C ILE A 113 -8.96 2.00 5.36
N GLY A 114 -9.62 1.04 4.73
CA GLY A 114 -9.15 0.43 3.49
C GLY A 114 -9.27 1.41 2.32
N PHE A 115 -8.29 1.41 1.41
CA PHE A 115 -8.36 2.23 0.22
C PHE A 115 -8.18 1.40 -1.05
N GLU A 116 -9.18 1.44 -1.94
CA GLU A 116 -9.11 0.88 -3.29
C GLU A 116 -8.36 1.84 -4.20
N VAL A 117 -7.27 1.36 -4.78
CA VAL A 117 -6.31 2.23 -5.46
C VAL A 117 -6.64 2.47 -6.94
N SER A 118 -7.60 1.74 -7.53
CA SER A 118 -7.90 1.82 -8.97
C SER A 118 -8.33 3.22 -9.41
N ASN A 119 -9.21 3.87 -8.67
CA ASN A 119 -9.65 5.24 -8.96
C ASN A 119 -8.47 6.22 -8.92
N PHE A 120 -7.64 6.14 -7.87
CA PHE A 120 -6.43 6.96 -7.75
C PHE A 120 -5.49 6.75 -8.94
N MET A 121 -5.16 5.51 -9.27
CA MET A 121 -4.21 5.17 -10.33
C MET A 121 -4.70 5.58 -11.72
N THR A 122 -6.03 5.53 -11.97
CA THR A 122 -6.61 5.84 -13.28
C THR A 122 -6.84 7.32 -13.48
N LEU A 123 -7.34 8.03 -12.46
CA LEU A 123 -7.85 9.39 -12.62
C LEU A 123 -6.96 10.46 -11.99
N HIS A 124 -6.23 10.13 -10.94
CA HIS A 124 -5.52 11.15 -10.15
C HIS A 124 -4.00 11.07 -10.32
N GLU A 125 -3.41 9.88 -10.24
CA GLU A 125 -1.97 9.68 -10.35
C GLU A 125 -1.37 10.31 -11.63
N PRO A 126 -1.98 10.15 -12.84
CA PRO A 126 -1.45 10.76 -14.07
C PRO A 126 -1.45 12.29 -14.10
N GLN A 127 -2.18 12.93 -13.21
CA GLN A 127 -2.28 14.39 -13.10
C GLN A 127 -1.35 14.98 -12.03
N LEU A 128 -0.67 14.13 -11.26
CA LEU A 128 0.23 14.56 -10.20
C LEU A 128 1.61 14.95 -10.75
N PRO A 129 2.38 15.77 -10.00
CA PRO A 129 3.77 16.03 -10.35
C PRO A 129 4.62 14.75 -10.35
N PRO A 130 5.69 14.68 -11.15
CA PRO A 130 6.64 13.57 -11.15
C PRO A 130 7.20 13.25 -9.74
N PRO A 131 7.63 11.99 -9.52
CA PRO A 131 7.70 10.88 -10.47
C PRO A 131 6.33 10.22 -10.70
N LEU A 132 5.95 10.00 -11.98
CA LEU A 132 4.76 9.24 -12.34
C LEU A 132 5.07 7.74 -12.36
N LEU A 133 4.07 6.93 -12.06
CA LEU A 133 4.18 5.48 -12.07
C LEU A 133 3.87 4.92 -13.47
N PRO A 134 4.79 4.17 -14.10
CA PRO A 134 4.50 3.54 -15.39
C PRO A 134 3.42 2.47 -15.26
N SER A 135 2.49 2.41 -16.23
CA SER A 135 1.48 1.35 -16.34
C SER A 135 2.12 0.05 -16.87
N SER A 136 2.98 -0.56 -16.06
CA SER A 136 3.74 -1.76 -16.41
C SER A 136 4.03 -2.63 -15.20
N TRP A 137 4.61 -3.80 -15.42
CA TRP A 137 5.06 -4.69 -14.34
C TRP A 137 6.19 -4.13 -13.46
N GLU A 138 6.82 -3.05 -13.87
CA GLU A 138 7.83 -2.35 -13.06
C GLU A 138 7.21 -1.61 -11.87
N THR A 139 5.91 -1.31 -11.96
CA THR A 139 5.11 -0.73 -10.87
C THR A 139 4.38 -1.84 -10.13
N THR A 140 4.69 -2.03 -8.87
CA THR A 140 3.94 -2.95 -8.02
C THR A 140 3.24 -2.21 -6.87
N SER A 141 2.55 -2.97 -6.04
CA SER A 141 1.88 -2.43 -4.84
C SER A 141 2.81 -1.67 -3.88
N ASP A 142 4.14 -1.93 -3.88
CA ASP A 142 5.09 -1.21 -3.03
C ASP A 142 5.22 0.25 -3.49
N SER A 143 5.43 0.48 -4.80
CA SER A 143 5.51 1.82 -5.38
C SER A 143 4.18 2.56 -5.36
N ILE A 144 3.06 1.87 -5.59
CA ILE A 144 1.72 2.47 -5.48
C ILE A 144 1.49 2.98 -4.05
N ALA A 145 1.82 2.16 -3.05
CA ALA A 145 1.75 2.55 -1.64
C ALA A 145 2.64 3.76 -1.33
N ALA A 146 3.90 3.72 -1.81
CA ALA A 146 4.83 4.82 -1.61
C ALA A 146 4.34 6.11 -2.28
N ARG A 147 3.74 6.01 -3.48
CA ARG A 147 3.18 7.18 -4.18
C ARG A 147 2.04 7.82 -3.40
N ILE A 148 1.10 7.03 -2.92
CA ILE A 148 -0.02 7.52 -2.11
C ILE A 148 0.50 8.11 -0.79
N ALA A 149 1.40 7.43 -0.09
CA ALA A 149 2.00 7.93 1.14
C ALA A 149 2.73 9.26 0.95
N SER A 150 3.50 9.40 -0.14
CA SER A 150 4.20 10.64 -0.49
C SER A 150 3.24 11.81 -0.77
N VAL A 151 2.11 11.56 -1.45
CA VAL A 151 1.11 12.59 -1.76
C VAL A 151 0.33 13.03 -0.53
N LEU A 152 0.09 12.11 0.41
CA LEU A 152 -0.65 12.38 1.66
C LEU A 152 0.26 12.80 2.83
N ASP A 153 1.56 12.89 2.62
CA ASP A 153 2.56 13.07 3.69
C ASP A 153 2.41 12.07 4.85
N ALA A 154 2.13 10.81 4.51
CA ALA A 154 1.94 9.72 5.46
C ALA A 154 3.25 8.96 5.73
N ASP A 155 3.38 8.40 6.93
CA ASP A 155 4.40 7.40 7.22
C ASP A 155 4.02 6.07 6.55
N LEU A 156 4.98 5.43 5.88
CA LEU A 156 4.75 4.21 5.11
C LEU A 156 5.22 2.97 5.87
N HIS A 157 4.35 1.98 5.99
CA HIS A 157 4.66 0.67 6.54
C HIS A 157 4.48 -0.40 5.47
N LEU A 158 5.55 -1.07 5.07
CA LEU A 158 5.49 -2.22 4.17
C LEU A 158 5.53 -3.51 4.99
N LEU A 159 4.38 -4.15 5.16
CA LEU A 159 4.28 -5.46 5.81
C LEU A 159 4.57 -6.55 4.78
N LYS A 160 5.54 -7.38 5.06
CA LYS A 160 5.99 -8.45 4.17
C LYS A 160 6.13 -9.78 4.93
N SER A 161 6.38 -10.85 4.20
CA SER A 161 6.57 -12.21 4.73
C SER A 161 8.03 -12.59 4.89
N ALA A 162 8.93 -11.62 4.75
CA ALA A 162 10.37 -11.82 4.87
C ALA A 162 11.03 -10.58 5.46
N THR A 163 12.05 -10.81 6.26
CA THR A 163 12.88 -9.77 6.86
C THR A 163 13.61 -8.96 5.77
N PRO A 164 13.67 -7.63 5.87
CA PRO A 164 14.37 -6.83 4.89
C PRO A 164 15.88 -7.15 4.91
N PRO A 165 16.47 -7.48 3.75
CA PRO A 165 17.88 -7.86 3.69
C PRO A 165 18.85 -6.69 3.91
N VAL A 166 18.37 -5.46 3.77
CA VAL A 166 19.11 -4.20 3.93
C VAL A 166 18.12 -3.07 4.24
N GLN A 167 18.62 -1.86 4.59
CA GLN A 167 17.75 -0.70 4.84
C GLN A 167 17.70 0.28 3.66
N GLN A 168 18.69 0.27 2.77
CA GLN A 168 18.78 1.21 1.66
C GLN A 168 17.80 0.85 0.54
N HIS A 169 16.87 1.73 0.17
CA HIS A 169 15.80 1.50 -0.82
C HIS A 169 16.34 1.04 -2.18
N LYS A 170 17.44 1.65 -2.68
CA LYS A 170 18.06 1.23 -3.95
C LYS A 170 18.59 -0.21 -3.91
N LEU A 171 19.14 -0.64 -2.78
CA LEU A 171 19.62 -2.01 -2.62
C LEU A 171 18.46 -3.00 -2.41
N LEU A 172 17.38 -2.58 -1.75
CA LEU A 172 16.14 -3.38 -1.65
C LEU A 172 15.56 -3.67 -3.04
N ALA A 173 15.50 -2.65 -3.91
CA ALA A 173 15.03 -2.81 -5.29
C ALA A 173 15.94 -3.76 -6.10
N ARG A 174 17.26 -3.58 -6.02
CA ARG A 174 18.24 -4.48 -6.68
C ARG A 174 18.14 -5.93 -6.24
N ARG A 175 17.72 -6.19 -5.01
CA ARG A 175 17.51 -7.52 -4.44
C ARG A 175 16.08 -8.06 -4.63
N GLY A 176 15.20 -7.32 -5.32
CA GLY A 176 13.81 -7.71 -5.56
C GLY A 176 12.92 -7.72 -4.32
N TYR A 177 13.34 -7.07 -3.23
CA TYR A 177 12.52 -6.95 -2.02
C TYR A 177 11.39 -5.93 -2.21
N VAL A 178 11.62 -4.87 -2.98
CA VAL A 178 10.64 -3.92 -3.50
C VAL A 178 10.84 -3.77 -5.02
N ASP A 179 9.87 -3.19 -5.72
CA ASP A 179 10.00 -2.94 -7.16
C ASP A 179 10.97 -1.79 -7.50
N GLY A 180 11.30 -1.67 -8.79
CA GLY A 180 12.29 -0.71 -9.29
C GLY A 180 11.89 0.77 -9.16
N GLN A 181 10.59 1.07 -9.07
CA GLN A 181 10.06 2.44 -8.95
C GLN A 181 10.05 2.91 -7.48
N PHE A 182 10.05 1.97 -6.53
CA PHE A 182 9.95 2.25 -5.10
C PHE A 182 11.00 3.26 -4.59
N PRO A 183 12.30 3.18 -4.92
CA PRO A 183 13.29 4.13 -4.42
C PRO A 183 13.01 5.59 -4.79
N ALA A 184 12.46 5.83 -5.98
CA ALA A 184 12.11 7.17 -6.44
C ALA A 184 10.83 7.68 -5.78
N THR A 185 9.81 6.85 -5.69
CA THR A 185 8.51 7.21 -5.08
C THR A 185 8.60 7.40 -3.57
N ALA A 186 9.48 6.64 -2.90
CA ALA A 186 9.67 6.73 -1.45
C ALA A 186 10.70 7.79 -1.02
N ALA A 187 11.33 8.50 -1.96
CA ALA A 187 12.45 9.41 -1.66
C ALA A 187 12.10 10.55 -0.70
N ASN A 188 10.86 11.02 -0.74
CA ASN A 188 10.39 12.16 0.07
C ASN A 188 9.51 11.73 1.26
N ILE A 189 9.35 10.42 1.53
CA ILE A 189 8.60 9.95 2.68
C ILE A 189 9.47 10.07 3.93
N SER A 190 8.96 10.72 4.95
CA SER A 190 9.69 11.00 6.18
C SER A 190 10.06 9.73 6.96
N SER A 191 9.17 8.73 6.95
CA SER A 191 9.36 7.46 7.64
C SER A 191 8.88 6.30 6.78
N VAL A 192 9.76 5.35 6.52
CA VAL A 192 9.46 4.08 5.84
C VAL A 192 9.86 2.93 6.74
N ARG A 193 8.88 2.13 7.16
CA ARG A 193 9.10 0.94 7.99
C ARG A 193 8.91 -0.32 7.15
N LEU A 194 9.90 -1.19 7.20
CA LEU A 194 9.87 -2.51 6.57
C LEU A 194 9.67 -3.54 7.67
N VAL A 195 8.56 -4.26 7.62
CA VAL A 195 8.12 -5.13 8.72
C VAL A 195 7.93 -6.55 8.21
N ASP A 196 8.60 -7.50 8.83
CA ASP A 196 8.24 -8.91 8.73
C ASP A 196 7.12 -9.17 9.73
N LEU A 197 5.89 -9.35 9.23
CA LEU A 197 4.70 -9.40 10.08
C LEU A 197 4.62 -10.70 10.92
N PHE A 198 5.38 -11.73 10.54
CA PHE A 198 5.31 -13.04 11.18
C PHE A 198 6.55 -13.38 12.03
N HIS A 199 7.52 -12.50 12.07
CA HIS A 199 8.71 -12.55 12.92
C HIS A 199 8.88 -11.24 13.69
#